data_a5bbc4aff973098b05d7c37c4a977486
#
_entry.id   a5bbc4aff973098b05d7c37c4a977486
#
_cell.length_a   1.000
_cell.length_b   1.000
_cell.length_c   1.000
_cell.angle_alpha   90.00
_cell.angle_beta   90.00
_cell.angle_gamma   90.00
#
_symmetry.space_group_name_H-M   'P 1'
#
loop_
_entity.id
_entity.type
_entity.pdbx_description
1 polymer ?
#
loop_
_entity_poly.entity_id
_entity_poly.type
_entity_poly.pdbx_seq_one_letter_code
_entity_poly.pdbx_strand_id
1 'polypeptide(L)'
;LGDTNYQAICYGGYRKNTRDSQPTLSQITEDMRILNAMGVKLLRTYNTHYKEIETILQAIAKLRSENSNFEMYVMLGVWIECENAWTQKEPNHDKENEKANAAEIKKAVELANQYPDIVKMIAVGNEAMVKWATNYYVQPSVIYKWVNYLQLLKQKEQLDRDLWITSSDNFASWGGGDSSYHVDDLKKLYQAVDFISIHTYP
;
A
#
# COMPACT_ATOMS: atom_id res chain seq x y z
N LEU A 1 -13.24 -7.56 -6.56
CA LEU A 1 -12.15 -7.46 -7.54
C LEU A 1 -12.66 -7.91 -8.92
N GLY A 2 -12.12 -7.30 -10.00
CA GLY A 2 -12.49 -7.64 -11.38
C GLY A 2 -13.79 -7.01 -11.89
N ASP A 3 -14.49 -6.22 -11.11
CA ASP A 3 -15.62 -5.43 -11.58
C ASP A 3 -15.12 -4.23 -12.40
N THR A 4 -15.43 -4.20 -13.69
CA THR A 4 -15.01 -3.16 -14.63
C THR A 4 -15.56 -1.76 -14.32
N ASN A 5 -16.57 -1.67 -13.45
CA ASN A 5 -17.09 -0.40 -12.95
C ASN A 5 -16.17 0.26 -11.90
N TYR A 6 -15.19 -0.47 -11.39
CA TYR A 6 -14.22 0.03 -10.42
C TYR A 6 -12.84 0.20 -11.06
N GLN A 7 -12.72 1.20 -11.92
CA GLN A 7 -11.42 1.54 -12.51
C GLN A 7 -10.46 2.01 -11.41
N ALA A 8 -9.23 1.52 -11.46
CA ALA A 8 -8.20 1.80 -10.48
C ALA A 8 -7.01 2.54 -11.11
N ILE A 9 -6.38 3.42 -10.35
CA ILE A 9 -5.14 4.10 -10.75
C ILE A 9 -4.15 4.16 -9.58
N CYS A 10 -2.86 4.05 -9.89
CA CYS A 10 -1.79 4.41 -8.96
C CYS A 10 -1.74 5.95 -8.87
N TYR A 11 -1.79 6.48 -7.65
CA TYR A 11 -1.91 7.91 -7.45
C TYR A 11 -0.84 8.46 -6.51
N GLY A 12 -0.22 9.57 -6.94
CA GLY A 12 0.64 10.43 -6.15
C GLY A 12 0.37 11.89 -6.52
N GLY A 13 -0.14 12.67 -5.57
CA GLY A 13 -0.64 14.03 -5.80
C GLY A 13 0.42 15.14 -5.89
N TYR A 14 1.68 14.78 -6.02
CA TYR A 14 2.81 15.73 -6.01
C TYR A 14 2.77 16.71 -7.19
N ARG A 15 3.09 17.98 -6.91
CA ARG A 15 3.12 19.06 -7.90
C ARG A 15 4.53 19.48 -8.30
N LYS A 16 5.57 18.93 -7.65
CA LYS A 16 6.99 19.22 -7.86
C LYS A 16 7.78 17.92 -8.00
N ASN A 17 8.98 18.00 -8.52
CA ASN A 17 9.91 16.88 -8.66
C ASN A 17 10.54 16.43 -7.32
N THR A 18 9.88 16.71 -6.21
CA THR A 18 10.28 16.30 -4.87
C THR A 18 9.05 15.94 -4.06
N ARG A 19 9.19 14.94 -3.20
CA ARG A 19 8.16 14.53 -2.24
C ARG A 19 8.15 15.40 -0.97
N ASP A 20 9.14 16.27 -0.77
CA ASP A 20 9.19 17.19 0.39
C ASP A 20 8.10 18.25 0.30
N SER A 21 7.67 18.61 -0.92
CA SER A 21 6.58 19.56 -1.14
C SER A 21 5.26 18.81 -1.21
N GLN A 22 4.61 18.65 -0.06
CA GLN A 22 3.35 17.94 0.05
C GLN A 22 2.19 18.72 -0.62
N PRO A 23 1.27 18.03 -1.31
CA PRO A 23 0.10 18.66 -1.93
C PRO A 23 -0.88 19.18 -0.87
N THR A 24 -1.57 20.27 -1.19
CA THR A 24 -2.61 20.84 -0.33
C THR A 24 -3.92 20.06 -0.46
N LEU A 25 -4.80 20.19 0.55
CA LEU A 25 -6.14 19.60 0.50
C LEU A 25 -6.94 20.07 -0.73
N SER A 26 -6.81 21.34 -1.11
CA SER A 26 -7.49 21.88 -2.30
C SER A 26 -7.02 21.20 -3.57
N GLN A 27 -5.72 21.01 -3.74
CA GLN A 27 -5.14 20.34 -4.91
C GLN A 27 -5.59 18.87 -5.01
N ILE A 28 -5.53 18.15 -3.89
CA ILE A 28 -6.01 16.75 -3.85
C ILE A 28 -7.53 16.67 -4.09
N THR A 29 -8.30 17.61 -3.53
CA THR A 29 -9.75 17.63 -3.75
C THR A 29 -10.10 17.84 -5.24
N GLU A 30 -9.35 18.70 -5.94
CA GLU A 30 -9.48 18.91 -7.38
C GLU A 30 -9.15 17.63 -8.16
N ASP A 31 -8.03 16.97 -7.84
CA ASP A 31 -7.66 15.70 -8.46
C ASP A 31 -8.72 14.62 -8.27
N MET A 32 -9.28 14.50 -7.06
CA MET A 32 -10.33 13.52 -6.78
C MET A 32 -11.59 13.77 -7.62
N ARG A 33 -11.95 15.03 -7.86
CA ARG A 33 -13.09 15.38 -8.75
C ARG A 33 -12.80 14.99 -10.20
N ILE A 34 -11.58 15.27 -10.68
CA ILE A 34 -11.16 14.91 -12.04
C ILE A 34 -11.15 13.39 -12.21
N LEU A 35 -10.53 12.66 -11.30
CA LEU A 35 -10.44 11.20 -11.35
C LEU A 35 -11.84 10.55 -11.28
N ASN A 36 -12.71 11.05 -10.42
CA ASN A 36 -14.09 10.57 -10.33
C ASN A 36 -14.87 10.83 -11.63
N ALA A 37 -14.69 12.00 -12.25
CA ALA A 37 -15.29 12.32 -13.54
C ALA A 37 -14.76 11.43 -14.68
N MET A 38 -13.53 10.90 -14.56
CA MET A 38 -12.95 9.90 -15.47
C MET A 38 -13.43 8.46 -15.20
N GLY A 39 -14.25 8.25 -14.18
CA GLY A 39 -14.73 6.91 -13.79
C GLY A 39 -13.81 6.15 -12.85
N VAL A 40 -12.72 6.78 -12.38
CA VAL A 40 -11.81 6.15 -11.39
C VAL A 40 -12.50 6.11 -10.04
N LYS A 41 -12.55 4.91 -9.44
CA LYS A 41 -13.15 4.68 -8.12
C LYS A 41 -12.20 4.05 -7.11
N LEU A 42 -11.02 3.64 -7.52
CA LEU A 42 -10.03 3.04 -6.63
C LEU A 42 -8.66 3.69 -6.85
N LEU A 43 -8.08 4.19 -5.77
CA LEU A 43 -6.73 4.72 -5.75
C LEU A 43 -5.79 3.73 -5.08
N ARG A 44 -4.62 3.50 -5.65
CA ARG A 44 -3.51 2.82 -4.99
C ARG A 44 -2.47 3.83 -4.59
N THR A 45 -2.09 3.85 -3.29
CA THR A 45 -1.01 4.65 -2.73
C THR A 45 0.22 3.80 -2.37
N TYR A 46 1.30 4.39 -1.82
CA TYR A 46 2.58 3.69 -1.72
C TYR A 46 3.17 3.64 -0.30
N ASN A 47 2.78 4.57 0.56
CA ASN A 47 3.33 4.70 1.91
C ASN A 47 2.35 5.44 2.83
N THR A 48 2.63 5.43 4.14
CA THR A 48 1.84 6.14 5.14
C THR A 48 2.60 7.24 5.88
N HIS A 49 3.92 7.36 5.67
CA HIS A 49 4.74 8.34 6.37
C HIS A 49 4.61 9.77 5.81
N TYR A 50 4.22 9.93 4.54
CA TYR A 50 3.95 11.25 3.99
C TYR A 50 2.54 11.72 4.31
N LYS A 51 2.40 13.03 4.56
CA LYS A 51 1.10 13.66 4.85
C LYS A 51 0.09 13.53 3.70
N GLU A 52 0.57 13.28 2.51
CA GLU A 52 -0.24 13.10 1.30
C GLU A 52 -1.41 12.14 1.52
N ILE A 53 -1.16 10.99 2.15
CA ILE A 53 -2.21 9.98 2.34
C ILE A 53 -3.35 10.47 3.23
N GLU A 54 -3.03 11.19 4.31
CA GLU A 54 -4.07 11.80 5.16
C GLU A 54 -4.88 12.83 4.36
N THR A 55 -4.21 13.62 3.53
CA THR A 55 -4.84 14.63 2.67
C THR A 55 -5.76 13.99 1.63
N ILE A 56 -5.37 12.84 1.06
CA ILE A 56 -6.21 12.04 0.14
C ILE A 56 -7.49 11.58 0.85
N LEU A 57 -7.36 10.96 2.02
CA LEU A 57 -8.50 10.44 2.78
C LEU A 57 -9.45 11.57 3.22
N GLN A 58 -8.90 12.70 3.66
CA GLN A 58 -9.68 13.90 3.99
C GLN A 58 -10.42 14.46 2.78
N ALA A 59 -9.78 14.51 1.61
CA ALA A 59 -10.42 14.99 0.38
C ALA A 59 -11.58 14.08 -0.04
N ILE A 60 -11.39 12.77 0.00
CA ILE A 60 -12.45 11.79 -0.33
C ILE A 60 -13.62 11.91 0.68
N ALA A 61 -13.32 11.95 1.99
CA ALA A 61 -14.35 12.09 3.03
C ALA A 61 -15.15 13.38 2.85
N LYS A 62 -14.47 14.50 2.57
CA LYS A 62 -15.11 15.78 2.27
C LYS A 62 -16.04 15.67 1.06
N LEU A 63 -15.57 15.14 -0.06
CA LEU A 63 -16.36 15.02 -1.28
C LEU A 63 -17.57 14.10 -1.11
N ARG A 64 -17.44 13.01 -0.35
CA ARG A 64 -18.58 12.16 0.01
C ARG A 64 -19.63 12.88 0.87
N SER A 65 -19.19 13.77 1.77
CA SER A 65 -20.10 14.57 2.59
C SER A 65 -20.85 15.65 1.76
N GLU A 66 -20.23 16.15 0.70
CA GLU A 66 -20.80 17.15 -0.22
C GLU A 66 -21.70 16.52 -1.27
N ASN A 67 -21.45 15.26 -1.67
CA ASN A 67 -22.17 14.54 -2.72
C ASN A 67 -22.25 13.05 -2.41
N SER A 68 -23.44 12.56 -2.07
CA SER A 68 -23.69 11.15 -1.76
C SER A 68 -23.42 10.18 -2.93
N ASN A 69 -23.37 10.69 -4.17
CA ASN A 69 -23.03 9.89 -5.35
C ASN A 69 -21.51 9.85 -5.61
N PHE A 70 -20.70 10.58 -4.83
CA PHE A 70 -19.26 10.51 -4.96
C PHE A 70 -18.73 9.19 -4.39
N GLU A 71 -18.16 8.36 -5.25
CA GLU A 71 -17.66 7.03 -4.89
C GLU A 71 -16.17 6.93 -5.21
N MET A 72 -15.34 6.75 -4.18
CA MET A 72 -13.90 6.54 -4.33
C MET A 72 -13.35 5.80 -3.11
N TYR A 73 -12.51 4.82 -3.34
CA TYR A 73 -11.90 3.95 -2.34
C TYR A 73 -10.38 3.98 -2.44
N VAL A 74 -9.71 3.49 -1.42
CA VAL A 74 -8.24 3.48 -1.35
C VAL A 74 -7.73 2.08 -1.02
N MET A 75 -6.80 1.62 -1.84
CA MET A 75 -5.82 0.59 -1.51
C MET A 75 -4.62 1.30 -0.91
N LEU A 76 -4.53 1.23 0.40
CA LEU A 76 -3.50 1.92 1.18
C LEU A 76 -2.17 1.17 1.08
N GLY A 77 -1.17 1.79 0.47
CA GLY A 77 0.18 1.25 0.43
C GLY A 77 0.91 1.49 1.74
N VAL A 78 1.69 0.52 2.16
CA VAL A 78 2.58 0.56 3.33
C VAL A 78 4.00 0.32 2.85
N TRP A 79 4.90 1.27 3.10
CA TRP A 79 6.30 1.12 2.72
C TRP A 79 7.02 0.14 3.64
N ILE A 80 7.68 -0.87 3.08
CA ILE A 80 8.49 -1.82 3.82
C ILE A 80 9.89 -1.83 3.24
N GLU A 81 10.90 -1.82 4.13
CA GLU A 81 12.30 -1.73 3.74
C GLU A 81 13.21 -2.55 4.66
N CYS A 82 14.40 -2.89 4.15
CA CYS A 82 15.43 -3.59 4.90
C CYS A 82 16.20 -2.67 5.87
N GLU A 83 16.99 -3.27 6.75
CA GLU A 83 17.93 -2.54 7.61
C GLU A 83 18.94 -1.75 6.76
N ASN A 84 19.24 -0.52 7.16
CA ASN A 84 20.11 0.43 6.47
C ASN A 84 19.62 0.93 5.11
N ALA A 85 18.37 0.64 4.71
CA ALA A 85 17.79 1.18 3.48
C ALA A 85 17.94 2.71 3.43
N TRP A 86 18.30 3.23 2.25
CA TRP A 86 18.45 4.67 1.97
C TRP A 86 19.50 5.39 2.84
N THR A 87 20.42 4.66 3.48
CA THR A 87 21.53 5.22 4.26
C THR A 87 22.86 5.11 3.49
N GLN A 88 23.95 5.61 4.09
CA GLN A 88 25.30 5.43 3.56
C GLN A 88 25.90 4.04 3.89
N LYS A 89 25.21 3.25 4.70
CA LYS A 89 25.61 1.88 5.03
C LYS A 89 25.05 0.91 4.00
N GLU A 90 25.72 -0.21 3.83
CA GLU A 90 25.22 -1.28 2.97
C GLU A 90 23.86 -1.80 3.46
N PRO A 91 22.85 -1.91 2.60
CA PRO A 91 21.56 -2.47 2.95
C PRO A 91 21.69 -3.93 3.38
N ASN A 92 21.03 -4.30 4.46
CA ASN A 92 21.02 -5.67 4.97
C ASN A 92 19.65 -6.30 4.69
N HIS A 93 19.54 -7.01 3.58
CA HIS A 93 18.30 -7.60 3.07
C HIS A 93 17.78 -8.79 3.88
N ASP A 94 18.60 -9.35 4.80
CA ASP A 94 18.19 -10.43 5.70
C ASP A 94 17.53 -9.90 6.98
N LYS A 95 17.54 -8.57 7.16
CA LYS A 95 16.92 -7.88 8.28
C LYS A 95 16.04 -6.74 7.80
N GLU A 96 14.96 -6.50 8.51
CA GLU A 96 14.08 -5.36 8.26
C GLU A 96 14.52 -4.10 9.03
N ASN A 97 14.12 -2.92 8.53
CA ASN A 97 14.10 -1.68 9.32
C ASN A 97 12.86 -1.70 10.24
N GLU A 98 12.95 -2.45 11.34
CA GLU A 98 11.80 -2.72 12.20
C GLU A 98 11.10 -1.45 12.69
N LYS A 99 11.85 -0.43 13.05
CA LYS A 99 11.29 0.84 13.54
C LYS A 99 10.47 1.57 12.47
N ALA A 100 11.01 1.67 11.25
CA ALA A 100 10.32 2.33 10.15
C ALA A 100 9.10 1.52 9.71
N ASN A 101 9.27 0.22 9.50
CA ASN A 101 8.20 -0.68 9.08
C ASN A 101 7.04 -0.73 10.09
N ALA A 102 7.36 -0.80 11.40
CA ALA A 102 6.34 -0.76 12.45
C ALA A 102 5.57 0.57 12.49
N ALA A 103 6.25 1.69 12.23
CA ALA A 103 5.60 3.00 12.16
C ALA A 103 4.62 3.09 10.97
N GLU A 104 5.03 2.60 9.80
CA GLU A 104 4.18 2.52 8.60
C GLU A 104 2.92 1.67 8.85
N ILE A 105 3.10 0.47 9.39
CA ILE A 105 1.99 -0.45 9.72
C ILE A 105 1.05 0.17 10.76
N LYS A 106 1.60 0.76 11.83
CA LYS A 106 0.80 1.42 12.86
C LYS A 106 -0.06 2.53 12.25
N LYS A 107 0.54 3.36 11.41
CA LYS A 107 -0.18 4.45 10.74
C LYS A 107 -1.26 3.92 9.78
N ALA A 108 -0.99 2.83 9.06
CA ALA A 108 -1.98 2.20 8.20
C ALA A 108 -3.20 1.70 9.00
N VAL A 109 -2.98 1.06 10.15
CA VAL A 109 -4.06 0.62 11.06
C VAL A 109 -4.89 1.80 11.57
N GLU A 110 -4.22 2.89 11.99
CA GLU A 110 -4.90 4.13 12.43
C GLU A 110 -5.79 4.69 11.31
N LEU A 111 -5.26 4.81 10.10
CA LEU A 111 -5.98 5.38 8.95
C LEU A 111 -7.13 4.47 8.49
N ALA A 112 -6.94 3.15 8.47
CA ALA A 112 -8.00 2.21 8.12
C ALA A 112 -9.16 2.27 9.12
N ASN A 113 -8.87 2.38 10.41
CA ASN A 113 -9.89 2.52 11.46
C ASN A 113 -10.57 3.89 11.45
N GLN A 114 -9.85 4.95 11.08
CA GLN A 114 -10.41 6.30 10.97
C GLN A 114 -11.30 6.47 9.73
N TYR A 115 -11.00 5.75 8.65
CA TYR A 115 -11.71 5.85 7.36
C TYR A 115 -12.17 4.47 6.84
N PRO A 116 -12.95 3.70 7.63
CA PRO A 116 -13.30 2.31 7.28
C PRO A 116 -14.14 2.20 6.00
N ASP A 117 -14.89 3.24 5.67
CA ASP A 117 -15.69 3.29 4.44
C ASP A 117 -14.89 3.65 3.19
N ILE A 118 -13.65 4.15 3.35
CA ILE A 118 -12.78 4.60 2.26
C ILE A 118 -11.63 3.62 2.05
N VAL A 119 -10.92 3.25 3.09
CA VAL A 119 -9.81 2.29 3.02
C VAL A 119 -10.39 0.88 2.97
N LYS A 120 -10.28 0.22 1.82
CA LYS A 120 -10.82 -1.13 1.61
C LYS A 120 -9.74 -2.20 1.46
N MET A 121 -8.50 -1.78 1.24
CA MET A 121 -7.35 -2.68 1.10
C MET A 121 -6.11 -2.06 1.75
N ILE A 122 -5.25 -2.91 2.31
CA ILE A 122 -3.88 -2.56 2.69
C ILE A 122 -2.91 -3.43 1.89
N ALA A 123 -1.96 -2.78 1.20
CA ALA A 123 -0.88 -3.43 0.49
C ALA A 123 0.43 -3.27 1.27
N VAL A 124 0.92 -4.35 1.84
CA VAL A 124 2.16 -4.40 2.62
C VAL A 124 3.35 -4.54 1.69
N GLY A 125 4.13 -3.48 1.55
CA GLY A 125 5.24 -3.38 0.61
C GLY A 125 4.81 -2.92 -0.79
N ASN A 126 5.73 -2.24 -1.45
CA ASN A 126 5.65 -1.85 -2.86
C ASN A 126 6.92 -2.28 -3.57
N GLU A 127 6.85 -3.34 -4.39
CA GLU A 127 8.03 -3.95 -5.00
C GLU A 127 9.14 -4.20 -3.95
N ALA A 128 8.70 -4.63 -2.77
CA ALA A 128 9.59 -4.78 -1.63
C ALA A 128 10.38 -6.09 -1.65
N MET A 129 9.98 -7.08 -2.46
CA MET A 129 10.66 -8.37 -2.56
C MET A 129 11.52 -8.49 -3.83
N VAL A 130 11.49 -7.51 -4.75
CA VAL A 130 12.27 -7.59 -5.98
C VAL A 130 13.75 -7.35 -5.72
N LYS A 131 14.60 -8.31 -6.08
CA LYS A 131 16.05 -8.29 -5.78
C LYS A 131 16.83 -7.19 -6.50
N TRP A 132 16.30 -6.63 -7.58
CA TRP A 132 16.92 -5.47 -8.25
C TRP A 132 16.71 -4.16 -7.48
N ALA A 133 15.78 -4.10 -6.52
CA ALA A 133 15.59 -2.96 -5.63
C ALA A 133 16.65 -2.96 -4.50
N THR A 134 17.92 -2.98 -4.87
CA THR A 134 19.08 -3.20 -3.99
C THR A 134 19.18 -2.23 -2.82
N ASN A 135 18.51 -1.08 -2.88
CA ASN A 135 18.52 -0.10 -1.78
C ASN A 135 17.57 -0.45 -0.64
N TYR A 136 16.56 -1.34 -0.83
CA TYR A 136 15.52 -1.52 0.18
C TYR A 136 14.85 -2.88 0.21
N TYR A 137 15.07 -3.78 -0.74
CA TYR A 137 14.30 -5.02 -0.78
C TYR A 137 14.46 -5.85 0.50
N VAL A 138 13.43 -6.61 0.83
CA VAL A 138 13.36 -7.49 1.98
C VAL A 138 13.06 -8.93 1.55
N GLN A 139 13.35 -9.89 2.42
CA GLN A 139 12.93 -11.27 2.22
C GLN A 139 11.40 -11.41 2.38
N PRO A 140 10.75 -12.37 1.69
CA PRO A 140 9.31 -12.63 1.82
C PRO A 140 8.84 -12.86 3.27
N SER A 141 9.71 -13.35 4.15
CA SER A 141 9.42 -13.51 5.58
C SER A 141 9.07 -12.20 6.29
N VAL A 142 9.68 -11.08 5.90
CA VAL A 142 9.38 -9.76 6.46
C VAL A 142 7.98 -9.31 6.05
N ILE A 143 7.63 -9.46 4.76
CA ILE A 143 6.28 -9.12 4.27
C ILE A 143 5.24 -10.03 4.94
N TYR A 144 5.52 -11.33 5.01
CA TYR A 144 4.65 -12.31 5.71
C TYR A 144 4.40 -11.93 7.18
N LYS A 145 5.46 -11.52 7.92
CA LYS A 145 5.33 -11.04 9.32
C LYS A 145 4.25 -9.95 9.43
N TRP A 146 4.31 -8.94 8.59
CA TRP A 146 3.41 -7.80 8.67
C TRP A 146 2.01 -8.09 8.11
N VAL A 147 1.90 -8.87 7.04
CA VAL A 147 0.61 -9.36 6.54
C VAL A 147 -0.09 -10.19 7.63
N ASN A 148 0.62 -11.15 8.23
CA ASN A 148 0.06 -11.97 9.30
C ASN A 148 -0.33 -11.15 10.54
N TYR A 149 0.45 -10.13 10.89
CA TYR A 149 0.09 -9.20 11.96
C TYR A 149 -1.26 -8.49 11.68
N LEU A 150 -1.45 -7.97 10.47
CA LEU A 150 -2.71 -7.32 10.09
C LEU A 150 -3.88 -8.32 10.07
N GLN A 151 -3.67 -9.54 9.59
CA GLN A 151 -4.69 -10.61 9.65
C GLN A 151 -5.07 -10.96 11.10
N LEU A 152 -4.10 -10.98 12.02
CA LEU A 152 -4.37 -11.17 13.44
C LEU A 152 -5.18 -10.00 14.06
N LEU A 153 -4.95 -8.76 13.61
CA LEU A 153 -5.78 -7.61 14.04
C LEU A 153 -7.22 -7.75 13.56
N LYS A 154 -7.46 -8.25 12.35
CA LYS A 154 -8.81 -8.56 11.84
C LYS A 154 -9.48 -9.64 12.71
N GLN A 155 -8.77 -10.72 13.04
CA GLN A 155 -9.29 -11.79 13.92
C GLN A 155 -9.64 -11.30 15.33
N LYS A 156 -8.90 -10.30 15.84
CA LYS A 156 -9.12 -9.66 17.15
C LYS A 156 -10.12 -8.49 17.10
N GLU A 157 -10.76 -8.25 15.96
CA GLU A 157 -11.69 -7.13 15.75
C GLU A 157 -11.07 -5.73 15.99
N GLN A 158 -9.75 -5.63 15.83
CA GLN A 158 -8.99 -4.37 15.89
C GLN A 158 -8.83 -3.72 14.51
N LEU A 159 -9.18 -4.45 13.46
CA LEU A 159 -9.38 -3.98 12.10
C LEU A 159 -10.69 -4.59 11.55
N ASP A 160 -11.30 -3.89 10.60
CA ASP A 160 -12.48 -4.39 9.89
C ASP A 160 -12.19 -5.77 9.29
N ARG A 161 -13.08 -6.72 9.49
CA ARG A 161 -12.97 -8.10 8.97
C ARG A 161 -13.00 -8.15 7.45
N ASP A 162 -13.71 -7.21 6.83
CA ASP A 162 -13.88 -7.11 5.37
C ASP A 162 -12.73 -6.32 4.70
N LEU A 163 -11.78 -5.78 5.48
CA LEU A 163 -10.59 -5.14 4.95
C LEU A 163 -9.67 -6.18 4.30
N TRP A 164 -9.30 -6.00 3.04
CA TRP A 164 -8.43 -6.92 2.33
C TRP A 164 -6.95 -6.57 2.53
N ILE A 165 -6.15 -7.58 2.84
CA ILE A 165 -4.70 -7.46 3.06
C ILE A 165 -3.98 -8.16 1.90
N THR A 166 -3.02 -7.45 1.31
CA THR A 166 -2.17 -7.97 0.22
C THR A 166 -0.74 -7.47 0.35
N SER A 167 0.12 -7.90 -0.55
CA SER A 167 1.37 -7.23 -0.93
C SER A 167 1.32 -6.91 -2.42
N SER A 168 1.95 -5.82 -2.82
CA SER A 168 1.94 -5.35 -4.21
C SER A 168 3.36 -5.39 -4.75
N ASP A 169 3.64 -6.39 -5.59
CA ASP A 169 5.00 -6.69 -5.99
C ASP A 169 5.11 -7.16 -7.45
N ASN A 170 6.33 -7.24 -7.94
CA ASN A 170 6.63 -7.67 -9.30
C ASN A 170 6.25 -9.15 -9.53
N PHE A 171 5.88 -9.49 -10.76
CA PHE A 171 5.59 -10.86 -11.18
C PHE A 171 6.67 -11.87 -10.77
N ALA A 172 7.96 -11.51 -10.93
CA ALA A 172 9.07 -12.37 -10.54
C ALA A 172 9.07 -12.69 -9.04
N SER A 173 8.81 -11.69 -8.18
CA SER A 173 8.78 -11.85 -6.73
C SER A 173 7.65 -12.75 -6.24
N TRP A 174 6.56 -12.82 -6.98
CA TRP A 174 5.45 -13.73 -6.72
C TRP A 174 5.65 -15.15 -7.28
N GLY A 175 6.87 -15.48 -7.70
CA GLY A 175 7.23 -16.82 -8.17
C GLY A 175 7.11 -17.01 -9.67
N GLY A 176 6.86 -15.94 -10.45
CA GLY A 176 6.91 -15.95 -11.91
C GLY A 176 8.31 -15.78 -12.49
N GLY A 177 9.33 -15.52 -11.64
CA GLY A 177 10.72 -15.36 -12.00
C GLY A 177 11.52 -16.66 -11.90
N ASP A 178 12.82 -16.49 -11.71
CA ASP A 178 13.74 -17.62 -11.53
C ASP A 178 13.53 -18.32 -10.17
N SER A 179 14.16 -19.49 -10.02
CA SER A 179 14.04 -20.33 -8.82
C SER A 179 14.52 -19.66 -7.53
N SER A 180 15.30 -18.57 -7.62
CA SER A 180 15.77 -17.84 -6.43
C SER A 180 14.66 -17.13 -5.66
N TYR A 181 13.49 -16.95 -6.27
CA TYR A 181 12.28 -16.45 -5.60
C TYR A 181 11.42 -17.56 -4.97
N HIS A 182 11.67 -18.83 -5.30
CA HIS A 182 10.87 -19.97 -4.81
C HIS A 182 11.32 -20.41 -3.42
N VAL A 183 10.96 -19.62 -2.41
CA VAL A 183 11.28 -19.90 -1.01
C VAL A 183 10.02 -20.24 -0.20
N ASP A 184 10.17 -20.99 0.89
CA ASP A 184 9.03 -21.42 1.72
C ASP A 184 8.25 -20.25 2.33
N ASP A 185 8.93 -19.14 2.65
CA ASP A 185 8.25 -17.97 3.20
C ASP A 185 7.39 -17.24 2.17
N LEU A 186 7.70 -17.31 0.89
CA LEU A 186 6.81 -16.85 -0.17
C LEU A 186 5.52 -17.67 -0.21
N LYS A 187 5.64 -18.98 0.04
CA LYS A 187 4.49 -19.89 0.14
C LYS A 187 3.55 -19.53 1.28
N LYS A 188 4.11 -19.22 2.46
CA LYS A 188 3.35 -18.72 3.61
C LYS A 188 2.68 -17.38 3.31
N LEU A 189 3.38 -16.49 2.63
CA LEU A 189 2.88 -15.17 2.27
C LEU A 189 1.66 -15.26 1.36
N TYR A 190 1.73 -16.02 0.25
CA TYR A 190 0.59 -16.09 -0.66
C TYR A 190 -0.65 -16.78 -0.05
N GLN A 191 -0.45 -17.62 0.98
CA GLN A 191 -1.55 -18.21 1.74
C GLN A 191 -2.16 -17.23 2.77
N ALA A 192 -1.41 -16.21 3.18
CA ALA A 192 -1.84 -15.24 4.18
C ALA A 192 -2.52 -14.01 3.59
N VAL A 193 -2.28 -13.67 2.32
CA VAL A 193 -2.92 -12.53 1.65
C VAL A 193 -4.34 -12.88 1.20
N ASP A 194 -5.22 -11.88 1.19
CA ASP A 194 -6.60 -12.06 0.69
C ASP A 194 -6.65 -12.10 -0.85
N PHE A 195 -5.66 -11.52 -1.52
CA PHE A 195 -5.45 -11.57 -2.98
C PHE A 195 -3.99 -11.22 -3.32
N ILE A 196 -3.57 -11.56 -4.54
CA ILE A 196 -2.23 -11.20 -5.05
C ILE A 196 -2.34 -9.94 -5.90
N SER A 197 -1.53 -8.93 -5.58
CA SER A 197 -1.38 -7.72 -6.38
C SER A 197 -0.04 -7.77 -7.15
N ILE A 198 -0.14 -7.86 -8.48
CA ILE A 198 1.02 -8.08 -9.35
C ILE A 198 1.31 -6.85 -10.18
N HIS A 199 2.59 -6.46 -10.23
CA HIS A 199 3.10 -5.51 -11.21
C HIS A 199 3.61 -6.27 -12.43
N THR A 200 3.04 -5.97 -13.58
CA THR A 200 3.49 -6.48 -14.88
C THR A 200 3.81 -5.29 -15.77
N TYR A 201 4.96 -5.34 -16.40
CA TYR A 201 5.38 -4.35 -17.40
C TYR A 201 5.55 -5.10 -18.73
N PRO A 202 4.85 -4.65 -19.79
CA PRO A 202 4.96 -5.27 -21.10
C PRO A 202 6.32 -5.01 -21.75
#